data_5a7e920a89017e571ccac936db9c48a9
#
_entry.id   5a7e920a89017e571ccac936db9c48a9
#
_cell.length_a   1.000
_cell.length_b   1.000
_cell.length_c   1.000
_cell.angle_alpha   90.00
_cell.angle_beta   90.00
_cell.angle_gamma   90.00
#
_symmetry.space_group_name_H-M   'P 1'
#
loop_
_entity.id
_entity.type
_entity.pdbx_description
1 polymer ?
#
loop_
_entity_poly.entity_id
_entity_poly.type
_entity_poly.pdbx_seq_one_letter_code
_entity_poly.pdbx_strand_id
1 'polypeptide(L)'
;MNKRDAFFALASRPLRSTQVMVEGEVFTLRELSEADASEMEVAMQDKSGKFDYARHRMLLVTYSLVDDEGKRIVDNWEQLKAFPRTIIGRLYEACLDLSKYDEKEIRDLAKKSGEAEG
;
A
#
# COMPACT_ATOMS: atom_id res chain seq x y z
N MET A 1 21.40 -17.66 12.54
CA MET A 1 21.27 -16.78 11.36
C MET A 1 21.83 -15.42 11.69
N ASN A 2 22.73 -14.88 10.88
CA ASN A 2 23.25 -13.54 11.11
C ASN A 2 22.25 -12.46 10.65
N LYS A 3 22.50 -11.20 11.01
CA LYS A 3 21.59 -10.09 10.70
C LYS A 3 21.40 -9.87 9.21
N ARG A 4 22.47 -10.08 8.42
CA ARG A 4 22.39 -9.96 6.96
C ARG A 4 21.40 -10.97 6.37
N ASP A 5 21.55 -12.25 6.75
CA ASP A 5 20.69 -13.30 6.24
C ASP A 5 19.25 -13.12 6.70
N ALA A 6 19.07 -12.72 7.95
CA ALA A 6 17.73 -12.43 8.49
C ALA A 6 17.05 -11.29 7.73
N PHE A 7 17.81 -10.24 7.40
CA PHE A 7 17.28 -9.11 6.64
C PHE A 7 16.84 -9.54 5.23
N PHE A 8 17.69 -10.22 4.49
CA PHE A 8 17.37 -10.62 3.13
C PHE A 8 16.26 -11.68 3.06
N ALA A 9 16.10 -12.48 4.11
CA ALA A 9 14.99 -13.43 4.18
C ALA A 9 13.63 -12.73 4.19
N LEU A 10 13.56 -11.48 4.63
CA LEU A 10 12.32 -10.68 4.61
C LEU A 10 11.80 -10.45 3.19
N ALA A 11 12.68 -10.51 2.18
CA ALA A 11 12.26 -10.34 0.79
C ALA A 11 11.28 -11.41 0.31
N SER A 12 11.28 -12.58 0.96
CA SER A 12 10.35 -13.65 0.61
C SER A 12 9.04 -13.61 1.42
N ARG A 13 8.90 -12.64 2.34
CA ARG A 13 7.63 -12.47 3.05
C ARG A 13 6.54 -12.07 2.06
N PRO A 14 5.39 -12.74 2.07
CA PRO A 14 4.29 -12.32 1.20
C PRO A 14 3.86 -10.88 1.52
N LEU A 15 3.47 -10.16 0.49
CA LEU A 15 2.88 -8.83 0.68
C LEU A 15 1.56 -8.98 1.43
N ARG A 16 1.35 -8.11 2.43
CA ARG A 16 0.11 -8.13 3.20
C ARG A 16 -1.05 -7.69 2.33
N SER A 17 -2.22 -8.22 2.62
CA SER A 17 -3.44 -7.85 1.91
C SER A 17 -4.58 -7.71 2.90
N THR A 18 -5.61 -7.01 2.47
CA THR A 18 -6.85 -6.85 3.22
C THR A 18 -8.02 -6.86 2.25
N GLN A 19 -9.18 -7.19 2.77
CA GLN A 19 -10.40 -7.13 1.99
C GLN A 19 -11.25 -5.96 2.46
N VAL A 20 -11.90 -5.31 1.51
CA VAL A 20 -12.80 -4.20 1.79
C VAL A 20 -14.10 -4.41 1.02
N MET A 21 -15.21 -4.16 1.67
CA MET A 21 -16.52 -4.22 1.04
C MET A 21 -16.91 -2.83 0.55
N VAL A 22 -17.24 -2.74 -0.73
CA VAL A 22 -17.71 -1.51 -1.35
C VAL A 22 -18.98 -1.85 -2.12
N GLU A 23 -20.08 -1.28 -1.69
CA GLU A 23 -21.41 -1.46 -2.31
C GLU A 23 -21.79 -2.94 -2.52
N GLY A 24 -21.56 -3.76 -1.49
CA GLY A 24 -21.92 -5.17 -1.52
C GLY A 24 -20.92 -6.10 -2.20
N GLU A 25 -19.88 -5.56 -2.80
CA GLU A 25 -18.81 -6.33 -3.43
C GLU A 25 -17.54 -6.30 -2.58
N VAL A 26 -16.83 -7.41 -2.52
CA VAL A 26 -15.57 -7.52 -1.77
C VAL A 26 -14.41 -7.35 -2.72
N PHE A 27 -13.51 -6.43 -2.38
CA PHE A 27 -12.28 -6.18 -3.14
C PHE A 27 -11.07 -6.45 -2.29
N THR A 28 -9.99 -6.89 -2.91
CA THR A 28 -8.72 -7.16 -2.24
C THR A 28 -7.72 -6.06 -2.55
N LEU A 29 -7.12 -5.52 -1.48
CA LEU A 29 -6.05 -4.54 -1.57
C LEU A 29 -4.78 -5.18 -1.03
N ARG A 30 -3.66 -4.94 -1.67
CA ARG A 30 -2.35 -5.50 -1.29
C ARG A 30 -1.36 -4.36 -1.05
N GLU A 31 -0.51 -4.52 -0.02
CA GLU A 31 0.56 -3.54 0.19
C GLU A 31 1.49 -3.49 -1.02
N LEU A 32 2.14 -2.35 -1.23
CA LEU A 32 3.06 -2.17 -2.33
C LEU A 32 4.42 -2.77 -1.97
N SER A 33 5.06 -3.40 -2.96
CA SER A 33 6.48 -3.68 -2.87
C SER A 33 7.25 -2.36 -3.00
N GLU A 34 8.52 -2.36 -2.63
CA GLU A 34 9.37 -1.17 -2.81
C GLU A 34 9.45 -0.75 -4.28
N ALA A 35 9.50 -1.73 -5.19
CA ALA A 35 9.52 -1.44 -6.63
C ALA A 35 8.24 -0.76 -7.09
N ASP A 36 7.07 -1.22 -6.64
CA ASP A 36 5.78 -0.62 -7.00
C ASP A 36 5.65 0.78 -6.41
N ALA A 37 6.07 0.98 -5.18
CA ALA A 37 6.04 2.28 -4.53
C ALA A 37 6.91 3.30 -5.27
N SER A 38 8.10 2.89 -5.70
CA SER A 38 9.01 3.74 -6.47
C SER A 38 8.41 4.12 -7.82
N GLU A 39 7.79 3.17 -8.50
CA GLU A 39 7.10 3.42 -9.77
C GLU A 39 5.94 4.40 -9.58
N MET A 40 5.18 4.22 -8.50
CA MET A 40 4.08 5.12 -8.17
C MET A 40 4.57 6.55 -7.90
N GLU A 41 5.67 6.70 -7.18
CA GLU A 41 6.26 8.02 -6.91
C GLU A 41 6.64 8.75 -8.19
N VAL A 42 7.20 8.05 -9.16
CA VAL A 42 7.49 8.63 -10.47
C VAL A 42 6.21 9.07 -11.17
N ALA A 43 5.17 8.25 -11.11
CA ALA A 43 3.87 8.58 -11.71
C ALA A 43 3.16 9.76 -11.03
N MET A 44 3.55 10.11 -9.80
CA MET A 44 3.02 11.27 -9.11
C MET A 44 3.58 12.59 -9.63
N GLN A 45 4.65 12.56 -10.40
CA GLN A 45 5.26 13.78 -10.94
C GLN A 45 4.49 14.27 -12.15
N ASP A 46 4.30 15.59 -12.23
CA ASP A 46 3.73 16.22 -13.41
C ASP A 46 4.83 16.44 -14.48
N LYS A 47 4.46 17.08 -15.58
CA LYS A 47 5.39 17.36 -16.68
C LYS A 47 6.58 18.22 -16.29
N SER A 48 6.44 19.02 -15.22
CA SER A 48 7.51 19.88 -14.71
C SER A 48 8.40 19.19 -13.68
N GLY A 49 8.11 17.92 -13.35
CA GLY A 49 8.82 17.18 -12.33
C GLY A 49 8.36 17.43 -10.90
N LYS A 50 7.31 18.21 -10.71
CA LYS A 50 6.72 18.46 -9.38
C LYS A 50 5.75 17.35 -9.03
N PHE A 51 5.68 17.03 -7.73
CA PHE A 51 4.72 16.06 -7.24
C PHE A 51 3.30 16.64 -7.28
N ASP A 52 2.41 15.89 -7.93
CA ASP A 52 0.99 16.18 -7.95
C ASP A 52 0.30 15.28 -6.93
N TYR A 53 0.12 15.77 -5.72
CA TYR A 53 -0.48 14.99 -4.64
C TYR A 53 -1.96 14.64 -4.88
N ALA A 54 -2.62 15.35 -5.78
CA ALA A 54 -3.98 15.01 -6.16
C ALA A 54 -4.07 13.63 -6.84
N ARG A 55 -2.98 13.19 -7.44
CA ARG A 55 -2.89 11.86 -8.05
C ARG A 55 -2.70 10.73 -7.05
N HIS A 56 -2.21 11.03 -5.85
CA HIS A 56 -1.82 10.01 -4.86
C HIS A 56 -2.96 9.05 -4.57
N ARG A 57 -4.15 9.57 -4.36
CA ARG A 57 -5.33 8.76 -4.06
C ARG A 57 -5.60 7.72 -5.14
N MET A 58 -5.63 8.14 -6.39
CA MET A 58 -5.91 7.26 -7.52
C MET A 58 -4.76 6.29 -7.78
N LEU A 59 -3.53 6.77 -7.68
CA LEU A 59 -2.34 5.93 -7.90
C LEU A 59 -2.23 4.83 -6.85
N LEU A 60 -2.43 5.15 -5.59
CA LEU A 60 -2.34 4.14 -4.53
C LEU A 60 -3.37 3.03 -4.74
N VAL A 61 -4.60 3.39 -5.07
CA VAL A 61 -5.64 2.40 -5.37
C VAL A 61 -5.26 1.57 -6.60
N THR A 62 -4.75 2.21 -7.65
CA THR A 62 -4.33 1.53 -8.89
C THR A 62 -3.28 0.44 -8.60
N TYR A 63 -2.29 0.75 -7.76
CA TYR A 63 -1.22 -0.20 -7.45
C TYR A 63 -1.61 -1.25 -6.42
N SER A 64 -2.61 -0.98 -5.58
CA SER A 64 -2.99 -1.87 -4.48
C SER A 64 -4.13 -2.81 -4.83
N LEU A 65 -5.06 -2.39 -5.69
CA LEU A 65 -6.25 -3.17 -6.01
C LEU A 65 -5.92 -4.33 -6.94
N VAL A 66 -6.13 -5.55 -6.44
CA VAL A 66 -5.76 -6.78 -7.16
C VAL A 66 -6.94 -7.73 -7.24
N ASP A 67 -6.90 -8.62 -8.23
CA ASP A 67 -7.86 -9.71 -8.36
C ASP A 67 -7.45 -10.91 -7.49
N ASP A 68 -8.20 -12.00 -7.59
CA ASP A 68 -7.96 -13.20 -6.80
C ASP A 68 -6.62 -13.87 -7.12
N GLU A 69 -6.04 -13.55 -8.27
CA GLU A 69 -4.73 -14.07 -8.68
C GLU A 69 -3.59 -13.12 -8.31
N GLY A 70 -3.90 -12.00 -7.67
CA GLY A 70 -2.91 -10.99 -7.29
C GLY A 70 -2.51 -10.06 -8.41
N LYS A 71 -3.26 -10.03 -9.50
CA LYS A 71 -3.00 -9.13 -10.63
C LYS A 71 -3.76 -7.83 -10.46
N ARG A 72 -3.16 -6.73 -10.89
CA ARG A 72 -3.83 -5.42 -10.84
C ARG A 72 -5.08 -5.42 -11.72
N ILE A 73 -6.16 -4.86 -11.18
CA ILE A 73 -7.42 -4.70 -11.88
C ILE A 73 -7.41 -3.45 -12.76
N VAL A 74 -6.74 -2.39 -12.29
CA VAL A 74 -6.68 -1.09 -12.97
C VAL A 74 -5.38 -0.99 -13.76
N ASP A 75 -5.47 -0.80 -15.07
CA ASP A 75 -4.30 -0.69 -15.93
C ASP A 75 -3.69 0.71 -15.93
N ASN A 76 -4.54 1.73 -15.82
CA ASN A 76 -4.13 3.13 -15.88
C ASN A 76 -4.92 3.91 -14.83
N TRP A 77 -4.22 4.63 -13.95
CA TRP A 77 -4.83 5.40 -12.88
C TRP A 77 -5.88 6.39 -13.37
N GLU A 78 -5.77 6.87 -14.61
CA GLU A 78 -6.73 7.81 -15.17
C GLU A 78 -8.13 7.22 -15.31
N GLN A 79 -8.24 5.91 -15.37
CA GLN A 79 -9.53 5.21 -15.39
C GLN A 79 -10.35 5.50 -14.12
N LEU A 80 -9.68 5.83 -13.01
CA LEU A 80 -10.35 6.10 -11.74
C LEU A 80 -10.98 7.49 -11.67
N LYS A 81 -10.65 8.39 -12.60
CA LYS A 81 -11.21 9.74 -12.64
C LYS A 81 -12.73 9.76 -12.78
N ALA A 82 -13.30 8.73 -13.40
CA ALA A 82 -14.74 8.62 -13.62
C ALA A 82 -15.50 8.09 -12.41
N PHE A 83 -14.79 7.61 -11.39
CA PHE A 83 -15.44 6.99 -10.22
C PHE A 83 -15.95 8.04 -9.24
N PRO A 84 -17.05 7.74 -8.52
CA PRO A 84 -17.46 8.58 -7.40
C PRO A 84 -16.32 8.70 -6.38
N ARG A 85 -16.13 9.91 -5.87
CA ARG A 85 -15.05 10.18 -4.91
C ARG A 85 -15.16 9.31 -3.65
N THR A 86 -16.40 9.01 -3.22
CA THR A 86 -16.63 8.18 -2.03
C THR A 86 -16.12 6.75 -2.20
N ILE A 87 -16.23 6.19 -3.39
CA ILE A 87 -15.74 4.84 -3.68
C ILE A 87 -14.21 4.82 -3.63
N ILE A 88 -13.56 5.73 -4.33
CA ILE A 88 -12.10 5.82 -4.33
C ILE A 88 -11.59 6.15 -2.93
N GLY A 89 -12.28 7.04 -2.20
CA GLY A 89 -11.91 7.39 -0.84
C GLY A 89 -11.93 6.20 0.12
N ARG A 90 -12.94 5.34 0.00
CA ARG A 90 -13.02 4.14 0.85
C ARG A 90 -11.87 3.17 0.55
N LEU A 91 -11.58 2.94 -0.72
CA LEU A 91 -10.45 2.09 -1.11
C LEU A 91 -9.12 2.69 -0.66
N TYR A 92 -8.97 3.99 -0.83
CA TYR A 92 -7.77 4.73 -0.44
C TYR A 92 -7.50 4.62 1.07
N GLU A 93 -8.52 4.83 1.89
CA GLU A 93 -8.38 4.70 3.35
C GLU A 93 -7.94 3.29 3.75
N ALA A 94 -8.51 2.27 3.12
CA ALA A 94 -8.11 0.90 3.38
C ALA A 94 -6.65 0.64 2.96
N CYS A 95 -6.20 1.24 1.85
CA CYS A 95 -4.80 1.17 1.43
C CYS A 95 -3.87 1.82 2.45
N LEU A 96 -4.24 2.98 2.98
CA LEU A 96 -3.45 3.67 3.99
C LEU A 96 -3.34 2.85 5.28
N ASP A 97 -4.43 2.24 5.70
CA ASP A 97 -4.43 1.39 6.88
C ASP A 97 -3.53 0.17 6.71
N LEU A 98 -3.55 -0.41 5.52
CA LEU A 98 -2.72 -1.57 5.21
C LEU A 98 -1.22 -1.25 5.23
N SER A 99 -0.83 -0.05 4.88
CA SER A 99 0.58 0.35 4.86
C SER A 99 1.13 0.74 6.22
N LYS A 100 0.28 0.82 7.25
CA LYS A 100 0.72 1.08 8.63
C LYS A 100 1.15 -0.23 9.29
N TYR A 101 2.09 -0.13 10.22
CA TYR A 101 2.32 -1.23 11.16
C TYR A 101 1.07 -1.37 12.02
N ASP A 102 0.69 -2.60 12.35
CA ASP A 102 -0.40 -2.76 13.28
C ASP A 102 0.05 -2.30 14.68
N GLU A 103 -0.91 -1.98 15.52
CA GLU A 103 -0.67 -1.41 16.84
C GLU A 103 0.17 -2.33 17.73
N LYS A 104 -0.03 -3.63 17.59
CA LYS A 104 0.73 -4.62 18.34
C LYS A 104 2.19 -4.63 17.92
N GLU A 105 2.47 -4.57 16.63
CA GLU A 105 3.84 -4.52 16.12
C GLU A 105 4.57 -3.27 16.62
N ILE A 106 3.88 -2.15 16.63
CA ILE A 106 4.43 -0.88 17.11
C ILE A 106 4.76 -0.99 18.61
N ARG A 107 3.85 -1.55 19.40
CA ARG A 107 4.09 -1.76 20.84
C ARG A 107 5.27 -2.68 21.11
N ASP A 108 5.36 -3.77 20.36
CA ASP A 108 6.45 -4.73 20.53
C ASP A 108 7.80 -4.09 20.19
N LEU A 109 7.86 -3.25 19.17
CA LEU A 109 9.07 -2.48 18.84
C LEU A 109 9.44 -1.49 19.93
N ALA A 110 8.45 -0.75 20.45
CA ALA A 110 8.66 0.21 21.52
C ALA A 110 9.13 -0.48 22.80
N LYS A 111 8.56 -1.64 23.10
CA LYS A 111 8.93 -2.45 24.27
C LYS A 111 10.38 -2.94 24.17
N LYS A 112 10.80 -3.42 22.99
CA LYS A 112 12.18 -3.83 22.78
C LYS A 112 13.15 -2.67 22.94
N SER A 113 12.82 -1.50 22.41
CA SER A 113 13.63 -0.31 22.57
C SER A 113 13.73 0.11 24.04
N GLY A 114 12.60 0.05 24.77
CA GLY A 114 12.57 0.36 26.19
C GLY A 114 13.39 -0.61 27.03
N GLU A 115 13.34 -1.88 26.71
CA GLU A 115 14.15 -2.91 27.37
C GLU A 115 15.65 -2.69 27.10
N ALA A 116 16.00 -2.27 25.89
CA ALA A 116 17.38 -1.98 25.53
C ALA A 116 17.92 -0.74 26.24
N GLU A 117 17.05 0.21 26.52
CA GLU A 117 17.40 1.46 27.22
C GLU A 117 17.40 1.28 28.76
N GLY A 118 16.65 0.33 29.22
CA GLY A 118 16.53 0.04 30.63
C GLY A 118 17.61 -0.88 31.12
#